data_3f1e05a6d9da144815b23a5c424fdbc5
#
_entry.id   3f1e05a6d9da144815b23a5c424fdbc5
#
_cell.length_a   1.000
_cell.length_b   1.000
_cell.length_c   1.000
_cell.angle_alpha   90.00
_cell.angle_beta   90.00
_cell.angle_gamma   90.00
#
_symmetry.space_group_name_H-M   'P 1'
#
loop_
_entity.id
_entity.type
_entity.pdbx_description
1 polymer ?
#
loop_
_entity_poly.entity_id
_entity_poly.type
_entity_poly.pdbx_seq_one_letter_code
_entity_poly.pdbx_strand_id
1 'polypeptide(L)'
;MKGPRITESPIDPAEVLASVHDPSAGGTVLFLGTIRNRNEGKVVRGLEYEVYKEMAEKRMLEIEKYVKKRWPVRKMAMVHRYGNLKVGEVSVAVAVSCEHRAQAFAACRYSIDTIKHTLPLWKREMLEGGKQSWVKGRPIEI
;
A
#
# COMPACT_ATOMS: atom_id res chain seq x y z
N MET A 1 6.79 10.57 8.75
CA MET A 1 7.16 10.00 7.42
C MET A 1 7.39 11.11 6.44
N LYS A 2 8.38 10.95 5.62
CA LYS A 2 8.65 11.89 4.53
C LYS A 2 8.49 11.15 3.20
N GLY A 3 7.48 11.53 2.43
CA GLY A 3 7.24 10.97 1.11
C GLY A 3 6.83 9.51 1.09
N PRO A 4 6.62 8.96 -0.12
CA PRO A 4 6.32 7.55 -0.30
C PRO A 4 7.51 6.68 0.05
N ARG A 5 7.24 5.51 0.61
CA ARG A 5 8.30 4.66 1.14
C ARG A 5 8.10 3.19 0.77
N ILE A 6 9.19 2.55 0.38
CA ILE A 6 9.29 1.11 0.20
C ILE A 6 10.21 0.60 1.31
N THR A 7 9.73 -0.34 2.12
CA THR A 7 10.46 -0.74 3.32
C THR A 7 10.36 -2.24 3.59
N GLU A 8 11.39 -2.80 4.19
CA GLU A 8 11.38 -4.17 4.69
C GLU A 8 10.88 -4.22 6.13
N SER A 9 10.90 -3.09 6.82
CA SER A 9 10.49 -3.00 8.21
C SER A 9 8.98 -3.07 8.37
N PRO A 10 8.48 -3.58 9.50
CA PRO A 10 7.04 -3.55 9.78
C PRO A 10 6.46 -2.15 9.67
N ILE A 11 5.25 -2.08 9.11
CA ILE A 11 4.52 -0.82 8.98
C ILE A 11 3.72 -0.59 10.25
N ASP A 12 3.90 0.58 10.86
CA ASP A 12 3.11 1.00 12.01
C ASP A 12 1.94 1.87 11.54
N PRO A 13 0.70 1.36 11.57
CA PRO A 13 -0.46 2.14 11.12
C PRO A 13 -0.65 3.45 11.88
N ALA A 14 -0.32 3.47 13.17
CA ALA A 14 -0.46 4.68 13.98
C ALA A 14 0.49 5.78 13.50
N GLU A 15 1.72 5.41 13.14
CA GLU A 15 2.69 6.35 12.58
C GLU A 15 2.22 6.91 11.24
N VAL A 16 1.70 6.04 10.39
CA VAL A 16 1.18 6.46 9.07
C VAL A 16 0.02 7.44 9.25
N LEU A 17 -0.90 7.11 10.13
CA LEU A 17 -2.06 7.96 10.40
C LEU A 17 -1.63 9.32 10.96
N ALA A 18 -0.72 9.33 11.93
CA ALA A 18 -0.23 10.56 12.53
C ALA A 18 0.46 11.47 11.51
N SER A 19 1.13 10.88 10.52
CA SER A 19 1.89 11.65 9.53
C SER A 19 1.00 12.51 8.62
N VAL A 20 -0.29 12.21 8.52
CA VAL A 20 -1.21 12.97 7.67
C VAL A 20 -2.14 13.88 8.47
N HIS A 21 -1.92 13.99 9.77
CA HIS A 21 -2.71 14.90 10.60
C HIS A 21 -2.51 16.34 10.14
N ASP A 22 -3.62 17.03 9.96
CA ASP A 22 -3.61 18.44 9.55
C ASP A 22 -4.84 19.12 10.13
N PRO A 23 -4.66 20.21 10.88
CA PRO A 23 -5.80 20.88 11.53
C PRO A 23 -6.81 21.49 10.53
N SER A 24 -6.44 21.63 9.26
CA SER A 24 -7.37 22.11 8.23
C SER A 24 -8.12 20.96 7.54
N ALA A 25 -7.82 19.71 7.89
CA ALA A 25 -8.50 18.57 7.29
C ALA A 25 -9.72 18.18 8.12
N GLY A 26 -10.84 17.97 7.44
CA GLY A 26 -12.07 17.48 8.05
C GLY A 26 -12.29 15.99 7.87
N GLY A 27 -11.52 15.35 6.98
CA GLY A 27 -11.61 13.91 6.73
C GLY A 27 -10.24 13.30 6.49
N THR A 28 -9.97 12.20 7.17
CA THR A 28 -8.76 11.41 6.99
C THR A 28 -9.15 9.98 6.73
N VAL A 29 -8.60 9.39 5.67
CA VAL A 29 -8.86 8.00 5.29
C VAL A 29 -7.54 7.24 5.36
N LEU A 30 -7.58 6.11 6.05
CA LEU A 30 -6.45 5.18 6.13
C LEU A 30 -6.87 3.84 5.54
N PHE A 31 -6.16 3.39 4.53
CA PHE A 31 -6.31 2.05 4.00
C PHE A 31 -5.12 1.20 4.44
N LEU A 32 -5.41 0.01 4.95
CA LEU A 32 -4.38 -0.98 5.28
C LEU A 32 -4.65 -2.24 4.48
N GLY A 33 -3.68 -2.64 3.66
CA GLY A 33 -3.69 -3.96 3.04
C GLY A 33 -2.97 -4.94 3.96
N THR A 34 -3.61 -6.07 4.22
CA THR A 34 -3.07 -7.08 5.15
C THR A 34 -2.98 -8.43 4.47
N ILE A 35 -2.15 -9.30 5.02
CA ILE A 35 -1.95 -10.65 4.47
C ILE A 35 -3.10 -11.54 4.92
N ARG A 36 -3.87 -12.07 3.98
CA ARG A 36 -4.99 -12.96 4.25
C ARG A 36 -4.50 -14.40 4.42
N ASN A 37 -5.24 -15.18 5.19
CA ASN A 37 -4.93 -16.59 5.39
C ASN A 37 -5.52 -17.52 4.31
N ARG A 38 -6.16 -16.95 3.29
CA ARG A 38 -6.75 -17.71 2.18
C ARG A 38 -6.62 -16.96 0.88
N ASN A 39 -6.41 -17.70 -0.20
CA ASN A 39 -6.49 -17.17 -1.55
C ASN A 39 -6.93 -18.29 -2.49
N GLU A 40 -8.02 -18.05 -3.23
CA GLU A 40 -8.57 -19.00 -4.18
C GLU A 40 -8.78 -20.40 -3.59
N GLY A 41 -9.33 -20.46 -2.37
CA GLY A 41 -9.62 -21.69 -1.67
C GLY A 41 -8.42 -22.35 -1.02
N LYS A 42 -7.23 -21.79 -1.15
CA LYS A 42 -6.01 -22.32 -0.55
C LYS A 42 -5.71 -21.63 0.78
N VAL A 43 -5.16 -22.40 1.73
CA VAL A 43 -4.70 -21.86 3.00
C VAL A 43 -3.32 -21.24 2.80
N VAL A 44 -3.21 -19.96 3.11
CA VAL A 44 -1.97 -19.19 2.99
C VAL A 44 -1.37 -18.99 4.37
N ARG A 45 -0.07 -19.26 4.52
CA ARG A 45 0.65 -19.10 5.79
C ARG A 45 1.43 -17.80 5.84
N GLY A 46 1.69 -17.20 4.70
CA GLY A 46 2.40 -15.94 4.59
C GLY A 46 2.65 -15.61 3.14
N LEU A 47 3.26 -14.45 2.91
CA LEU A 47 3.65 -14.00 1.57
C LEU A 47 5.09 -13.51 1.62
N GLU A 48 5.77 -13.69 0.50
CA GLU A 48 7.04 -13.02 0.26
C GLU A 48 6.83 -12.04 -0.90
N TYR A 49 7.17 -10.78 -0.65
CA TYR A 49 7.17 -9.75 -1.69
C TYR A 49 8.59 -9.49 -2.17
N GLU A 50 8.76 -9.50 -3.49
CA GLU A 50 9.98 -9.02 -4.12
C GLU A 50 9.68 -7.72 -4.84
N VAL A 51 10.65 -6.82 -4.90
CA VAL A 51 10.44 -5.48 -5.41
C VAL A 51 11.67 -4.95 -6.15
N TYR A 52 11.42 -4.22 -7.24
CA TYR A 52 12.42 -3.33 -7.80
C TYR A 52 12.31 -2.00 -7.05
N LYS A 53 13.10 -1.86 -5.99
CA LYS A 53 12.93 -0.79 -5.02
C LYS A 53 12.98 0.60 -5.61
N GLU A 54 14.01 0.91 -6.40
CA GLU A 54 14.17 2.24 -6.99
C GLU A 54 13.01 2.59 -7.93
N MET A 55 12.62 1.66 -8.78
CA MET A 55 11.51 1.86 -9.70
C MET A 55 10.19 2.01 -8.94
N ALA A 56 10.00 1.21 -7.89
CA ALA A 56 8.80 1.29 -7.07
C ALA A 56 8.70 2.63 -6.35
N GLU A 57 9.80 3.12 -5.78
CA GLU A 57 9.83 4.43 -5.12
C GLU A 57 9.53 5.55 -6.10
N LYS A 58 10.12 5.49 -7.28
CA LYS A 58 9.86 6.47 -8.33
C LYS A 58 8.39 6.47 -8.75
N ARG A 59 7.83 5.27 -8.92
CA ARG A 59 6.42 5.13 -9.29
C ARG A 59 5.49 5.69 -8.22
N MET A 60 5.80 5.44 -6.96
CA MET A 60 4.99 5.98 -5.86
C MET A 60 5.06 7.50 -5.80
N LEU A 61 6.22 8.09 -6.10
CA LEU A 61 6.33 9.55 -6.20
C LEU A 61 5.45 10.11 -7.32
N GLU A 62 5.39 9.42 -8.45
CA GLU A 62 4.53 9.82 -9.56
C GLU A 62 3.06 9.77 -9.16
N ILE A 63 2.67 8.72 -8.44
CA ILE A 63 1.30 8.59 -7.93
C ILE A 63 0.97 9.75 -6.98
N GLU A 64 1.87 10.04 -6.06
CA GLU A 64 1.68 11.13 -5.10
C GLU A 64 1.49 12.47 -5.81
N LYS A 65 2.33 12.77 -6.78
CA LYS A 65 2.23 14.00 -7.55
C LYS A 65 0.90 14.11 -8.28
N TYR A 66 0.48 13.01 -8.91
CA TYR A 66 -0.78 12.99 -9.64
C TYR A 66 -1.97 13.22 -8.69
N VAL A 67 -1.99 12.51 -7.57
CA VAL A 67 -3.08 12.59 -6.60
C VAL A 67 -3.19 14.01 -6.02
N LYS A 68 -2.07 14.63 -5.70
CA LYS A 68 -2.04 16.00 -5.19
C LYS A 68 -2.50 17.04 -6.21
N LYS A 69 -2.37 16.74 -7.49
CA LYS A 69 -2.92 17.60 -8.56
C LYS A 69 -4.41 17.38 -8.76
N ARG A 70 -4.85 16.14 -8.63
CA ARG A 70 -6.23 15.76 -8.95
C ARG A 70 -7.20 16.11 -7.83
N TRP A 71 -6.79 16.02 -6.58
CA TRP A 71 -7.63 16.26 -5.41
C TRP A 71 -6.96 17.26 -4.47
N PRO A 72 -7.76 18.01 -3.68
CA PRO A 72 -7.22 18.98 -2.73
C PRO A 72 -6.69 18.30 -1.46
N VAL A 73 -5.68 17.49 -1.63
CA VAL A 73 -5.06 16.74 -0.52
C VAL A 73 -4.30 17.69 0.39
N ARG A 74 -4.53 17.57 1.69
CA ARG A 74 -3.75 18.32 2.70
C ARG A 74 -2.42 17.62 2.95
N LYS A 75 -2.49 16.33 3.29
CA LYS A 75 -1.31 15.49 3.46
C LYS A 75 -1.64 14.08 3.02
N MET A 76 -0.63 13.35 2.58
CA MET A 76 -0.79 11.94 2.27
C MET A 76 0.49 11.18 2.57
N ALA A 77 0.33 9.91 2.84
CA ALA A 77 1.42 8.99 3.09
C ALA A 77 1.13 7.67 2.41
N MET A 78 2.16 7.08 1.82
CA MET A 78 2.08 5.76 1.20
C MET A 78 3.32 4.97 1.57
N VAL A 79 3.12 3.74 2.00
CA VAL A 79 4.23 2.84 2.29
C VAL A 79 3.86 1.44 1.86
N HIS A 80 4.80 0.76 1.20
CA HIS A 80 4.65 -0.66 0.85
C HIS A 80 5.83 -1.43 1.43
N ARG A 81 5.51 -2.58 2.03
CA ARG A 81 6.51 -3.46 2.62
C ARG A 81 6.90 -4.55 1.64
N TYR A 82 8.14 -4.99 1.68
CA TYR A 82 8.63 -6.14 0.94
C TYR A 82 9.33 -7.10 1.90
N GLY A 83 9.70 -8.29 1.39
CA GLY A 83 10.27 -9.34 2.21
C GLY A 83 9.21 -10.33 2.66
N ASN A 84 9.47 -11.03 3.74
CA ASN A 84 8.59 -12.06 4.26
C ASN A 84 7.57 -11.49 5.22
N LEU A 85 6.29 -11.69 4.92
CA LEU A 85 5.18 -11.21 5.74
C LEU A 85 4.32 -12.37 6.19
N LYS A 86 3.90 -12.30 7.46
CA LYS A 86 3.00 -13.28 8.06
C LYS A 86 1.55 -12.86 7.86
N VAL A 87 0.64 -13.84 7.94
CA VAL A 87 -0.79 -13.59 7.93
C VAL A 87 -1.12 -12.53 8.99
N GLY A 88 -1.93 -11.55 8.60
CA GLY A 88 -2.35 -10.45 9.46
C GLY A 88 -1.43 -9.23 9.45
N GLU A 89 -0.21 -9.37 8.95
CA GLU A 89 0.70 -8.23 8.88
C GLU A 89 0.29 -7.26 7.76
N VAL A 90 0.62 -6.00 7.95
CA VAL A 90 0.31 -4.94 6.99
C VAL A 90 1.35 -4.95 5.87
N SER A 91 0.88 -5.09 4.63
CA SER A 91 1.75 -5.05 3.45
C SER A 91 1.82 -3.66 2.82
N VAL A 92 0.74 -2.90 2.93
CA VAL A 92 0.65 -1.58 2.34
C VAL A 92 -0.23 -0.70 3.19
N ALA A 93 0.13 0.58 3.30
CA ALA A 93 -0.69 1.58 3.96
C ALA A 93 -0.76 2.82 3.10
N VAL A 94 -1.95 3.37 2.97
CA VAL A 94 -2.20 4.63 2.28
C VAL A 94 -3.06 5.49 3.18
N ALA A 95 -2.62 6.69 3.50
CA ALA A 95 -3.39 7.64 4.29
C ALA A 95 -3.50 8.96 3.55
N VAL A 96 -4.68 9.55 3.56
CA VAL A 96 -4.94 10.82 2.89
C VAL A 96 -5.82 11.67 3.77
N SER A 97 -5.44 12.93 3.96
CA SER A 97 -6.30 13.91 4.63
C SER A 97 -6.70 15.01 3.67
N CYS A 98 -7.97 15.37 3.69
CA CYS A 98 -8.56 16.42 2.88
C CYS A 98 -9.52 17.24 3.73
N GLU A 99 -9.94 18.38 3.22
CA GLU A 99 -10.95 19.19 3.89
C GLU A 99 -12.26 18.40 4.05
N HIS A 100 -12.66 17.66 3.02
CA HIS A 100 -13.91 16.90 3.00
C HIS A 100 -13.67 15.42 2.68
N ARG A 101 -14.52 14.55 3.24
CA ARG A 101 -14.38 13.10 3.14
C ARG A 101 -14.45 12.56 1.72
N ALA A 102 -15.27 13.16 0.86
CA ALA A 102 -15.43 12.65 -0.49
C ALA A 102 -14.11 12.61 -1.26
N GLN A 103 -13.35 13.69 -1.16
CA GLN A 103 -12.04 13.77 -1.82
C GLN A 103 -11.02 12.86 -1.14
N ALA A 104 -11.08 12.73 0.19
CA ALA A 104 -10.17 11.84 0.93
C ALA A 104 -10.38 10.38 0.51
N PHE A 105 -11.63 9.93 0.44
CA PHE A 105 -11.93 8.58 -0.04
C PHE A 105 -11.49 8.37 -1.48
N ALA A 106 -11.80 9.32 -2.36
CA ALA A 106 -11.45 9.21 -3.78
C ALA A 106 -9.94 9.14 -3.98
N ALA A 107 -9.21 10.03 -3.33
CA ALA A 107 -7.75 10.08 -3.45
C ALA A 107 -7.09 8.82 -2.89
N CYS A 108 -7.57 8.33 -1.76
CA CYS A 108 -7.03 7.12 -1.14
C CYS A 108 -7.29 5.91 -2.04
N ARG A 109 -8.51 5.76 -2.55
CA ARG A 109 -8.86 4.65 -3.44
C ARG A 109 -8.03 4.66 -4.71
N TYR A 110 -7.92 5.81 -5.35
CA TYR A 110 -7.09 5.92 -6.56
C TYR A 110 -5.65 5.50 -6.27
N SER A 111 -5.10 5.97 -5.15
CA SER A 111 -3.73 5.67 -4.77
C SER A 111 -3.49 4.18 -4.60
N ILE A 112 -4.33 3.50 -3.82
CA ILE A 112 -4.14 2.06 -3.59
C ILE A 112 -4.41 1.24 -4.86
N ASP A 113 -5.41 1.60 -5.65
CA ASP A 113 -5.69 0.90 -6.90
C ASP A 113 -4.49 1.02 -7.86
N THR A 114 -3.92 2.21 -7.96
CA THR A 114 -2.77 2.44 -8.85
C THR A 114 -1.52 1.72 -8.35
N ILE A 115 -1.29 1.73 -7.03
CA ILE A 115 -0.19 0.96 -6.44
C ILE A 115 -0.32 -0.52 -6.82
N LYS A 116 -1.51 -1.10 -6.64
CA LYS A 116 -1.73 -2.53 -6.91
C LYS A 116 -1.55 -2.89 -8.37
N HIS A 117 -1.80 -1.97 -9.29
CA HIS A 117 -1.74 -2.25 -10.72
C HIS A 117 -0.41 -1.88 -11.37
N THR A 118 0.38 -0.99 -10.77
CA THR A 118 1.54 -0.43 -11.46
C THR A 118 2.87 -0.56 -10.75
N LEU A 119 2.89 -0.89 -9.45
CA LEU A 119 4.16 -1.05 -8.76
C LEU A 119 4.87 -2.34 -9.21
N PRO A 120 6.18 -2.28 -9.46
CA PRO A 120 6.95 -3.47 -9.85
C PRO A 120 7.23 -4.36 -8.63
N LEU A 121 6.19 -5.05 -8.21
CA LEU A 121 6.19 -5.98 -7.08
C LEU A 121 5.72 -7.34 -7.55
N TRP A 122 6.30 -8.38 -6.98
CA TRP A 122 5.85 -9.76 -7.17
C TRP A 122 5.65 -10.38 -5.81
N LYS A 123 4.67 -11.28 -5.70
CA LYS A 123 4.41 -11.96 -4.45
C LYS A 123 4.36 -13.47 -4.65
N ARG A 124 4.93 -14.17 -3.69
CA ARG A 124 4.93 -15.63 -3.63
C ARG A 124 4.23 -16.06 -2.36
N GLU A 125 3.20 -16.89 -2.52
CA GLU A 125 2.45 -17.39 -1.38
C GLU A 125 3.17 -18.58 -0.75
N MET A 126 3.23 -18.59 0.57
CA MET A 126 3.66 -19.74 1.36
C MET A 126 2.39 -20.47 1.75
N LEU A 127 2.17 -21.63 1.13
CA LEU A 127 0.96 -22.42 1.32
C LEU A 127 1.11 -23.43 2.46
N GLU A 128 -0.02 -23.93 2.93
CA GLU A 128 -0.05 -25.01 3.90
C GLU A 128 0.73 -26.21 3.37
N GLY A 129 1.52 -26.87 4.24
CA GLY A 129 2.37 -27.99 3.84
C GLY A 129 3.72 -27.59 3.27
N GLY A 130 4.07 -26.30 3.34
CA GLY A 130 5.37 -25.80 2.90
C GLY A 130 5.48 -25.54 1.41
N LYS A 131 4.39 -25.67 0.66
CA LYS A 131 4.40 -25.37 -0.77
C LYS A 131 4.47 -23.85 -0.98
N GLN A 132 5.09 -23.46 -2.09
CA GLN A 132 5.21 -22.07 -2.51
C GLN A 132 4.58 -21.91 -3.88
N SER A 133 3.98 -20.76 -4.11
CA SER A 133 3.36 -20.46 -5.40
C SER A 133 3.44 -18.97 -5.68
N TRP A 134 4.02 -18.63 -6.84
CA TRP A 134 3.94 -17.25 -7.33
C TRP A 134 2.49 -16.93 -7.63
N VAL A 135 2.02 -15.84 -7.06
CA VAL A 135 0.70 -15.33 -7.40
C VAL A 135 0.82 -14.75 -8.80
N LYS A 136 -0.12 -15.11 -9.68
CA LYS A 136 -0.24 -14.47 -10.97
C LYS A 136 -0.62 -13.03 -10.70
N GLY A 137 0.39 -12.29 -10.37
CA GLY A 137 0.25 -10.89 -10.18
C GLY A 137 0.25 -10.22 -11.51
N ARG A 138 -0.08 -9.03 -11.47
CA ARG A 138 -0.01 -8.13 -12.57
C ARG A 138 0.62 -6.87 -12.05
N PRO A 139 1.88 -7.01 -11.60
CA PRO A 139 2.54 -5.91 -10.90
C PRO A 139 2.70 -4.66 -11.75
N ILE A 140 2.63 -4.84 -13.07
CA ILE A 140 2.78 -3.73 -14.00
C ILE A 140 1.55 -3.61 -14.89
N GLU A 141 0.46 -4.19 -14.47
CA GLU A 141 -0.79 -4.07 -15.20
C GLU A 141 -1.40 -2.70 -14.99
N ILE A 142 -1.76 -2.11 -16.08
CA ILE A 142 -2.34 -0.77 -16.08
C ILE A 142 -3.76 -0.82 -16.60
#